data_4b41dd6875d4082dddcb84918c595ec3
#
_entry.id   4b41dd6875d4082dddcb84918c595ec3
#
_cell.length_a   1.000
_cell.length_b   1.000
_cell.length_c   1.000
_cell.angle_alpha   90.00
_cell.angle_beta   90.00
_cell.angle_gamma   90.00
#
_symmetry.space_group_name_H-M   'P 1'
#
loop_
_entity.id
_entity.type
_entity.pdbx_description
1 polymer ?
#
loop_
_entity_poly.entity_id
_entity_poly.type
_entity_poly.pdbx_seq_one_letter_code
_entity_poly.pdbx_strand_id
1 'polypeptide(L)'
;LPAIRSAIDSGNINYIGKYSSPDYETLVSETCGLAVESTMIYHTPEVKEQLQLLGIPVLVERSSYETHPLGRMEWVKLYGLLTGESEAAEELFNEKTKAFDKISVTDIAEDERKTAAFFYITSNGYFSIRKPGDYVSKMIELAGGRYIFTADDLKVDDNALSTMNIQTETFYDIAKNADILIYNSTIDGELDSIDQLIGKCADFKAVKEGNVWCTGQNMFQQTTGAADMICDLNAVFTDTADSSDLTYLHKLD
;
A
#
# COMPACT_ATOMS: atom_id res chain seq x y z
N LEU A 1 1.43 -13.24 8.74
CA LEU A 1 2.37 -13.98 7.89
C LEU A 1 2.75 -15.29 8.57
N PRO A 2 2.72 -16.46 7.87
CA PRO A 2 3.02 -17.77 8.48
C PRO A 2 4.42 -17.84 9.10
N ALA A 3 5.43 -17.27 8.44
CA ALA A 3 6.81 -17.25 8.93
C ALA A 3 6.96 -16.52 10.27
N ILE A 4 6.29 -15.37 10.44
CA ILE A 4 6.31 -14.64 11.72
C ILE A 4 5.62 -15.44 12.82
N ARG A 5 4.49 -16.07 12.51
CA ARG A 5 3.80 -16.94 13.47
C ARG A 5 4.70 -18.09 13.93
N SER A 6 5.37 -18.77 12.99
CA SER A 6 6.31 -19.83 13.30
C SER A 6 7.50 -19.34 14.15
N ALA A 7 8.01 -18.14 13.89
CA ALA A 7 9.10 -17.55 14.66
C ALA A 7 8.65 -17.20 16.10
N ILE A 8 7.43 -16.71 16.28
CA ILE A 8 6.85 -16.49 17.62
C ILE A 8 6.67 -17.82 18.36
N ASP A 9 6.07 -18.82 17.72
CA ASP A 9 5.79 -20.13 18.31
C ASP A 9 7.09 -20.88 18.70
N SER A 10 8.21 -20.60 18.00
CA SER A 10 9.54 -21.13 18.32
C SER A 10 10.35 -20.31 19.33
N GLY A 11 9.82 -19.16 19.78
CA GLY A 11 10.51 -18.26 20.71
C GLY A 11 11.62 -17.42 20.10
N ASN A 12 11.72 -17.38 18.76
CA ASN A 12 12.70 -16.51 18.05
C ASN A 12 12.23 -15.06 17.94
N ILE A 13 10.94 -14.81 18.18
CA ILE A 13 10.34 -13.47 18.24
C ILE A 13 9.50 -13.39 19.51
N ASN A 14 9.78 -12.40 20.37
CA ASN A 14 9.03 -12.12 21.58
C ASN A 14 8.14 -10.89 21.39
N TYR A 15 6.91 -10.94 21.91
CA TYR A 15 6.04 -9.78 21.98
C TYR A 15 6.48 -8.89 23.16
N ILE A 16 6.84 -7.65 22.88
CA ILE A 16 7.34 -6.66 23.84
C ILE A 16 6.38 -5.50 24.10
N GLY A 17 5.11 -5.63 23.75
CA GLY A 17 4.11 -4.58 23.95
C GLY A 17 3.83 -3.75 22.68
N LYS A 18 3.16 -2.61 22.90
CA LYS A 18 2.83 -1.64 21.83
C LYS A 18 3.91 -0.56 21.78
N TYR A 19 4.04 0.11 20.62
CA TYR A 19 4.95 1.27 20.44
C TYR A 19 4.77 2.35 21.53
N SER A 20 3.55 2.53 22.05
CA SER A 20 3.23 3.52 23.11
C SER A 20 3.44 3.00 24.53
N SER A 21 3.73 1.72 24.71
CA SER A 21 3.94 1.09 26.02
C SER A 21 4.73 -0.21 25.85
N PRO A 22 6.04 -0.12 25.49
CA PRO A 22 6.88 -1.29 25.38
C PRO A 22 7.26 -1.85 26.75
N ASP A 23 7.60 -3.12 26.80
CA ASP A 23 8.14 -3.78 27.97
C ASP A 23 9.66 -3.47 28.07
N TYR A 24 9.99 -2.41 28.78
CA TYR A 24 11.37 -1.96 28.97
C TYR A 24 12.22 -2.99 29.71
N GLU A 25 11.64 -3.76 30.65
CA GLU A 25 12.37 -4.76 31.40
C GLU A 25 12.85 -5.89 30.46
N THR A 26 11.95 -6.39 29.63
CA THR A 26 12.31 -7.39 28.61
C THR A 26 13.34 -6.83 27.63
N LEU A 27 13.17 -5.59 27.13
CA LEU A 27 14.12 -4.98 26.20
C LEU A 27 15.55 -4.91 26.79
N VAL A 28 15.67 -4.56 28.05
CA VAL A 28 16.99 -4.48 28.74
C VAL A 28 17.53 -5.89 29.03
N SER A 29 16.71 -6.81 29.51
CA SER A 29 17.15 -8.18 29.84
C SER A 29 17.62 -8.96 28.62
N GLU A 30 16.96 -8.75 27.47
CA GLU A 30 17.32 -9.35 26.17
C GLU A 30 18.41 -8.57 25.43
N THR A 31 19.01 -7.54 26.06
CA THR A 31 20.07 -6.72 25.48
C THR A 31 19.72 -6.13 24.11
N CYS A 32 18.56 -5.49 24.00
CA CYS A 32 18.11 -4.87 22.77
C CYS A 32 19.14 -3.89 22.22
N GLY A 33 19.69 -4.17 21.05
CA GLY A 33 20.75 -3.37 20.41
C GLY A 33 20.23 -2.19 19.59
N LEU A 34 18.96 -2.24 19.15
CA LEU A 34 18.31 -1.21 18.34
C LEU A 34 16.80 -1.33 18.45
N ALA A 35 16.12 -0.23 18.75
CA ALA A 35 14.67 -0.12 18.58
C ALA A 35 14.36 0.50 17.21
N VAL A 36 13.56 -0.22 16.39
CA VAL A 36 13.03 0.29 15.13
C VAL A 36 11.58 0.67 15.34
N GLU A 37 11.31 1.96 15.36
CA GLU A 37 9.99 2.52 15.63
C GLU A 37 9.37 3.12 14.37
N SER A 38 8.05 2.99 14.23
CA SER A 38 7.34 3.72 13.18
C SER A 38 7.20 5.20 13.54
N THR A 39 6.76 6.02 12.58
CA THR A 39 6.49 7.45 12.82
C THR A 39 5.40 7.72 13.86
N MET A 40 4.64 6.69 14.25
CA MET A 40 3.69 6.77 15.38
C MET A 40 4.37 7.12 16.71
N ILE A 41 5.68 6.85 16.84
CA ILE A 41 6.49 7.23 18.03
C ILE A 41 6.48 8.74 18.29
N TYR A 42 6.23 9.56 17.28
CA TYR A 42 6.13 11.01 17.44
C TYR A 42 4.91 11.46 18.27
N HIS A 43 3.90 10.58 18.43
CA HIS A 43 2.75 10.82 19.31
C HIS A 43 3.03 10.47 20.77
N THR A 44 4.13 9.77 21.04
CA THR A 44 4.59 9.34 22.38
C THR A 44 6.10 9.53 22.52
N PRO A 45 6.58 10.79 22.42
CA PRO A 45 8.03 11.08 22.43
C PRO A 45 8.73 10.59 23.69
N GLU A 46 8.02 10.49 24.81
CA GLU A 46 8.51 9.96 26.08
C GLU A 46 9.01 8.51 25.97
N VAL A 47 8.42 7.69 25.11
CA VAL A 47 8.87 6.31 24.87
C VAL A 47 10.25 6.32 24.21
N LYS A 48 10.46 7.16 23.21
CA LYS A 48 11.75 7.32 22.55
C LYS A 48 12.81 7.80 23.54
N GLU A 49 12.48 8.80 24.37
CA GLU A 49 13.39 9.32 25.40
C GLU A 49 13.75 8.23 26.41
N GLN A 50 12.78 7.43 26.87
CA GLN A 50 13.02 6.34 27.80
C GLN A 50 13.92 5.25 27.20
N LEU A 51 13.72 4.85 25.95
CA LEU A 51 14.59 3.90 25.26
C LEU A 51 16.05 4.42 25.21
N GLN A 52 16.22 5.70 24.84
CA GLN A 52 17.55 6.33 24.79
C GLN A 52 18.21 6.43 26.17
N LEU A 53 17.45 6.72 27.24
CA LEU A 53 17.97 6.72 28.63
C LEU A 53 18.44 5.33 29.06
N LEU A 54 17.82 4.27 28.57
CA LEU A 54 18.24 2.87 28.79
C LEU A 54 19.42 2.45 27.90
N GLY A 55 19.96 3.36 27.07
CA GLY A 55 21.09 3.10 26.19
C GLY A 55 20.70 2.36 24.90
N ILE A 56 19.41 2.27 24.59
CA ILE A 56 18.89 1.62 23.37
C ILE A 56 18.78 2.68 22.26
N PRO A 57 19.56 2.60 21.18
CA PRO A 57 19.42 3.48 20.02
C PRO A 57 18.03 3.32 19.39
N VAL A 58 17.47 4.43 18.87
CA VAL A 58 16.16 4.42 18.22
C VAL A 58 16.30 4.89 16.78
N LEU A 59 15.96 4.01 15.86
CA LEU A 59 15.75 4.31 14.44
C LEU A 59 14.27 4.54 14.19
N VAL A 60 13.90 5.70 13.65
CA VAL A 60 12.52 5.93 13.21
C VAL A 60 12.41 5.56 11.74
N GLU A 61 11.68 4.49 11.48
CA GLU A 61 11.39 3.97 10.15
C GLU A 61 10.42 4.91 9.43
N ARG A 62 10.75 5.32 8.21
CA ARG A 62 10.01 6.32 7.45
C ARG A 62 9.63 5.89 6.04
N SER A 63 9.63 4.59 5.74
CA SER A 63 9.23 4.09 4.41
C SER A 63 7.83 4.57 4.00
N SER A 64 6.96 4.80 4.99
CA SER A 64 5.62 5.33 4.75
C SER A 64 5.58 6.75 4.18
N TYR A 65 6.68 7.50 4.26
CA TYR A 65 6.83 8.84 3.67
C TYR A 65 7.44 8.84 2.28
N GLU A 66 7.91 7.68 1.82
CA GLU A 66 8.37 7.55 0.44
C GLU A 66 7.18 7.70 -0.52
N THR A 67 7.29 8.64 -1.42
CA THR A 67 6.25 8.90 -2.44
C THR A 67 6.37 7.95 -3.62
N HIS A 68 7.58 7.42 -3.87
CA HIS A 68 7.82 6.46 -4.94
C HIS A 68 7.69 5.02 -4.41
N PRO A 69 6.88 4.16 -5.03
CA PRO A 69 6.66 2.78 -4.56
C PRO A 69 7.95 1.97 -4.43
N LEU A 70 8.86 2.10 -5.40
CA LEU A 70 10.16 1.41 -5.34
C LEU A 70 11.07 1.98 -4.25
N GLY A 71 10.98 3.27 -3.92
CA GLY A 71 11.68 3.87 -2.78
C GLY A 71 11.22 3.24 -1.45
N ARG A 72 9.91 2.99 -1.29
CA ARG A 72 9.40 2.26 -0.12
C ARG A 72 9.97 0.85 -0.04
N MET A 73 10.05 0.15 -1.17
CA MET A 73 10.59 -1.20 -1.25
C MET A 73 12.10 -1.23 -0.97
N GLU A 74 12.84 -0.20 -1.35
CA GLU A 74 14.29 -0.10 -1.15
C GLU A 74 14.72 -0.12 0.32
N TRP A 75 13.82 0.21 1.25
CA TRP A 75 14.07 0.10 2.69
C TRP A 75 14.45 -1.33 3.12
N VAL A 76 14.13 -2.36 2.33
CA VAL A 76 14.59 -3.73 2.59
C VAL A 76 16.12 -3.81 2.67
N LYS A 77 16.84 -2.97 1.91
CA LYS A 77 18.31 -2.93 1.94
C LYS A 77 18.84 -2.42 3.29
N LEU A 78 18.14 -1.45 3.90
CA LEU A 78 18.48 -1.00 5.25
C LEU A 78 18.29 -2.12 6.28
N TYR A 79 17.18 -2.86 6.18
CA TYR A 79 16.95 -4.02 7.06
C TYR A 79 18.01 -5.11 6.84
N GLY A 80 18.36 -5.40 5.58
CA GLY A 80 19.44 -6.32 5.26
C GLY A 80 20.77 -5.90 5.88
N LEU A 81 21.10 -4.60 5.82
CA LEU A 81 22.31 -4.07 6.46
C LEU A 81 22.28 -4.26 8.00
N LEU A 82 21.15 -3.96 8.63
CA LEU A 82 21.00 -4.06 10.10
C LEU A 82 21.04 -5.51 10.61
N THR A 83 20.64 -6.48 9.79
CA THR A 83 20.57 -7.91 10.15
C THR A 83 21.76 -8.73 9.63
N GLY A 84 22.67 -8.11 8.85
CA GLY A 84 23.78 -8.82 8.22
C GLY A 84 23.40 -9.57 6.93
N GLU A 85 22.21 -9.33 6.37
CA GLU A 85 21.65 -9.99 5.19
C GLU A 85 21.61 -9.06 3.97
N SER A 86 22.65 -8.22 3.81
CA SER A 86 22.69 -7.20 2.74
C SER A 86 22.60 -7.79 1.33
N GLU A 87 23.26 -8.92 1.08
CA GLU A 87 23.27 -9.58 -0.22
C GLU A 87 21.87 -10.10 -0.57
N ALA A 88 21.21 -10.80 0.35
CA ALA A 88 19.84 -11.29 0.18
C ALA A 88 18.83 -10.16 -0.03
N ALA A 89 18.99 -9.05 0.69
CA ALA A 89 18.13 -7.87 0.54
C ALA A 89 18.32 -7.19 -0.82
N GLU A 90 19.55 -7.12 -1.32
CA GLU A 90 19.85 -6.57 -2.63
C GLU A 90 19.35 -7.46 -3.76
N GLU A 91 19.52 -8.78 -3.64
CA GLU A 91 18.98 -9.76 -4.59
C GLU A 91 17.45 -9.65 -4.67
N LEU A 92 16.76 -9.61 -3.52
CA LEU A 92 15.30 -9.46 -3.47
C LEU A 92 14.84 -8.17 -4.14
N PHE A 93 15.48 -7.04 -3.83
CA PHE A 93 15.16 -5.76 -4.46
C PHE A 93 15.34 -5.80 -5.97
N ASN A 94 16.47 -6.34 -6.44
CA ASN A 94 16.79 -6.43 -7.87
C ASN A 94 15.87 -7.42 -8.60
N GLU A 95 15.47 -8.52 -7.98
CA GLU A 95 14.50 -9.46 -8.55
C GLU A 95 13.16 -8.79 -8.79
N LYS A 96 12.63 -8.09 -7.77
CA LYS A 96 11.36 -7.40 -7.84
C LYS A 96 11.35 -6.25 -8.84
N THR A 97 12.43 -5.46 -8.89
CA THR A 97 12.52 -4.34 -9.86
C THR A 97 12.66 -4.81 -11.30
N LYS A 98 13.29 -5.95 -11.56
CA LYS A 98 13.36 -6.52 -12.93
C LYS A 98 11.99 -6.81 -13.55
N ALA A 99 10.99 -7.14 -12.75
CA ALA A 99 9.62 -7.33 -13.24
C ALA A 99 9.04 -5.99 -13.70
N PHE A 100 9.27 -4.95 -12.91
CA PHE A 100 8.85 -3.58 -13.24
C PHE A 100 9.55 -3.04 -14.50
N ASP A 101 10.83 -3.33 -14.73
CA ASP A 101 11.59 -2.89 -15.92
C ASP A 101 11.01 -3.41 -17.25
N LYS A 102 10.16 -4.45 -17.18
CA LYS A 102 9.48 -5.01 -18.36
C LYS A 102 8.19 -4.25 -18.71
N ILE A 103 7.70 -3.39 -17.83
CA ILE A 103 6.51 -2.60 -18.06
C ILE A 103 6.86 -1.45 -18.99
N SER A 104 6.45 -1.55 -20.26
CA SER A 104 6.60 -0.48 -21.24
C SER A 104 5.42 0.48 -21.16
N VAL A 105 5.58 1.54 -20.37
CA VAL A 105 4.56 2.60 -20.22
C VAL A 105 4.75 3.72 -21.24
N THR A 106 5.92 3.78 -21.88
CA THR A 106 6.36 4.88 -22.73
C THR A 106 5.58 5.01 -24.03
N ASP A 107 4.86 3.97 -24.45
CA ASP A 107 4.17 3.92 -25.74
C ASP A 107 2.67 4.26 -25.66
N ILE A 108 2.13 4.50 -24.44
CA ILE A 108 0.71 4.86 -24.27
C ILE A 108 0.61 6.39 -24.15
N ALA A 109 -0.03 7.03 -25.13
CA ALA A 109 -0.31 8.45 -25.05
C ALA A 109 -1.16 8.78 -23.81
N GLU A 110 -0.95 9.96 -23.22
CA GLU A 110 -1.56 10.29 -21.91
C GLU A 110 -3.11 10.28 -21.97
N ASP A 111 -3.69 10.67 -23.09
CA ASP A 111 -5.12 10.69 -23.36
C ASP A 111 -5.70 9.27 -23.64
N GLU A 112 -4.86 8.31 -23.98
CA GLU A 112 -5.24 6.91 -24.20
C GLU A 112 -5.13 6.05 -22.93
N ARG A 113 -4.53 6.59 -21.85
CA ARG A 113 -4.39 5.87 -20.59
C ARG A 113 -5.74 5.68 -19.91
N LYS A 114 -6.05 4.44 -19.56
CA LYS A 114 -7.24 4.14 -18.77
C LYS A 114 -7.22 4.82 -17.43
N THR A 115 -8.37 5.37 -17.03
CA THR A 115 -8.52 6.01 -15.73
C THR A 115 -8.92 4.98 -14.67
N ALA A 116 -8.34 5.11 -13.48
CA ALA A 116 -8.65 4.25 -12.34
C ALA A 116 -9.03 5.02 -11.09
N ALA A 117 -10.06 4.56 -10.39
CA ALA A 117 -10.41 4.99 -9.05
C ALA A 117 -10.04 3.89 -8.05
N PHE A 118 -9.21 4.24 -7.05
CA PHE A 118 -8.83 3.36 -5.95
C PHE A 118 -9.49 3.85 -4.66
N PHE A 119 -10.32 3.02 -4.02
CA PHE A 119 -11.13 3.45 -2.88
C PHE A 119 -11.57 2.29 -1.97
N TYR A 120 -12.05 2.62 -0.78
CA TYR A 120 -12.95 1.76 0.01
C TYR A 120 -14.10 2.57 0.59
N ILE A 121 -15.17 1.90 1.03
CA ILE A 121 -16.34 2.55 1.61
C ILE A 121 -16.27 2.39 3.12
N THR A 122 -16.22 3.51 3.85
CA THR A 122 -16.18 3.50 5.31
C THR A 122 -17.52 3.07 5.90
N SER A 123 -17.53 2.61 7.15
CA SER A 123 -18.76 2.26 7.88
C SER A 123 -19.80 3.39 7.96
N ASN A 124 -19.34 4.65 7.86
CA ASN A 124 -20.21 5.84 7.81
C ASN A 124 -20.67 6.20 6.40
N GLY A 125 -20.34 5.41 5.38
CA GLY A 125 -20.76 5.59 4.01
C GLY A 125 -19.94 6.59 3.18
N TYR A 126 -18.83 7.12 3.71
CA TYR A 126 -17.88 7.93 2.93
C TYR A 126 -17.02 7.04 2.04
N PHE A 127 -16.57 7.60 0.91
CA PHE A 127 -15.54 6.98 0.09
C PHE A 127 -14.17 7.46 0.54
N SER A 128 -13.34 6.55 1.02
CA SER A 128 -11.95 6.83 1.35
C SER A 128 -11.09 6.56 0.12
N ILE A 129 -10.44 7.60 -0.37
CA ILE A 129 -9.60 7.60 -1.56
C ILE A 129 -8.15 7.95 -1.21
N ARG A 130 -7.22 7.72 -2.13
CA ARG A 130 -5.85 8.21 -2.03
C ARG A 130 -5.74 9.62 -2.59
N LYS A 131 -4.90 10.46 -1.98
CA LYS A 131 -4.57 11.76 -2.54
C LYS A 131 -3.57 11.62 -3.70
N PRO A 132 -3.48 12.59 -4.63
CA PRO A 132 -2.69 12.46 -5.85
C PRO A 132 -1.20 12.16 -5.62
N GLY A 133 -0.59 12.72 -4.58
CA GLY A 133 0.81 12.48 -4.24
C GLY A 133 1.09 11.15 -3.52
N ASP A 134 0.04 10.36 -3.20
CA ASP A 134 0.21 9.08 -2.50
C ASP A 134 0.87 8.02 -3.41
N TYR A 135 1.64 7.12 -2.79
CA TYR A 135 2.35 6.07 -3.52
C TYR A 135 1.43 5.11 -4.30
N VAL A 136 0.18 4.91 -3.87
CA VAL A 136 -0.79 4.08 -4.61
C VAL A 136 -1.21 4.77 -5.90
N SER A 137 -1.47 6.08 -5.84
CA SER A 137 -1.73 6.88 -7.04
C SER A 137 -0.54 6.81 -8.00
N LYS A 138 0.68 6.86 -7.46
CA LYS A 138 1.91 6.69 -8.23
C LYS A 138 2.08 5.29 -8.82
N MET A 139 1.67 4.23 -8.12
CA MET A 139 1.67 2.87 -8.70
C MET A 139 0.77 2.78 -9.93
N ILE A 140 -0.42 3.40 -9.87
CA ILE A 140 -1.36 3.45 -11.01
C ILE A 140 -0.70 4.14 -12.23
N GLU A 141 -0.03 5.28 -12.01
CA GLU A 141 0.68 5.99 -13.08
C GLU A 141 1.85 5.19 -13.65
N LEU A 142 2.67 4.58 -12.80
CA LEU A 142 3.79 3.74 -13.20
C LEU A 142 3.35 2.48 -13.95
N ALA A 143 2.15 2.00 -13.68
CA ALA A 143 1.53 0.88 -14.38
C ALA A 143 0.94 1.26 -15.75
N GLY A 144 0.98 2.52 -16.16
CA GLY A 144 0.41 3.00 -17.43
C GLY A 144 -1.04 3.45 -17.37
N GLY A 145 -1.64 3.46 -16.17
CA GLY A 145 -2.94 4.06 -15.95
C GLY A 145 -2.87 5.55 -15.64
N ARG A 146 -4.02 6.14 -15.36
CA ARG A 146 -4.19 7.50 -14.86
C ARG A 146 -5.08 7.48 -13.63
N TYR A 147 -4.58 8.01 -12.52
CA TYR A 147 -5.40 8.15 -11.32
C TYR A 147 -6.46 9.23 -11.56
N ILE A 148 -7.73 8.93 -11.28
CA ILE A 148 -8.83 9.80 -11.70
C ILE A 148 -9.00 11.04 -10.81
N PHE A 149 -8.59 10.97 -9.54
CA PHE A 149 -8.75 12.09 -8.60
C PHE A 149 -7.56 13.04 -8.72
N THR A 150 -7.81 14.28 -9.15
CA THR A 150 -6.80 15.33 -9.26
C THR A 150 -6.71 16.17 -7.99
N ALA A 151 -5.63 16.92 -7.84
CA ALA A 151 -5.45 17.86 -6.74
C ALA A 151 -6.51 18.98 -6.77
N ASP A 152 -6.86 19.44 -7.95
CA ASP A 152 -7.88 20.48 -8.15
C ASP A 152 -9.28 19.98 -7.74
N ASP A 153 -9.66 18.75 -8.11
CA ASP A 153 -10.94 18.15 -7.72
C ASP A 153 -11.08 18.05 -6.20
N LEU A 154 -9.98 17.67 -5.54
CA LEU A 154 -9.94 17.43 -4.11
C LEU A 154 -9.60 18.68 -3.29
N LYS A 155 -9.19 19.77 -3.94
CA LYS A 155 -8.73 21.03 -3.31
C LYS A 155 -7.59 20.79 -2.32
N VAL A 156 -6.60 20.04 -2.76
CA VAL A 156 -5.37 19.70 -2.02
C VAL A 156 -4.14 20.06 -2.86
N ASP A 157 -2.96 20.05 -2.24
CA ASP A 157 -1.70 20.22 -2.97
C ASP A 157 -1.39 18.98 -3.84
N ASP A 158 -0.70 19.16 -4.97
CA ASP A 158 -0.31 18.09 -5.89
C ASP A 158 0.49 16.97 -5.22
N ASN A 159 1.30 17.33 -4.23
CA ASN A 159 2.12 16.40 -3.46
C ASN A 159 1.44 15.91 -2.16
N ALA A 160 0.13 16.17 -1.99
CA ALA A 160 -0.60 15.73 -0.81
C ALA A 160 -0.60 14.19 -0.70
N LEU A 161 -0.19 13.69 0.46
CA LEU A 161 -0.03 12.27 0.76
C LEU A 161 -1.22 11.72 1.55
N SER A 162 -1.28 10.37 1.66
CA SER A 162 -2.25 9.66 2.48
C SER A 162 -3.67 9.63 1.90
N THR A 163 -4.64 9.34 2.74
CA THR A 163 -6.05 9.17 2.36
C THR A 163 -6.88 10.42 2.63
N MET A 164 -8.05 10.46 2.01
CA MET A 164 -9.09 11.46 2.23
C MET A 164 -10.46 10.80 2.12
N ASN A 165 -11.36 11.18 3.03
CA ASN A 165 -12.76 10.75 2.95
C ASN A 165 -13.56 11.81 2.20
N ILE A 166 -14.26 11.40 1.16
CA ILE A 166 -15.15 12.25 0.37
C ILE A 166 -16.59 11.73 0.41
N GLN A 167 -17.55 12.63 0.16
CA GLN A 167 -18.97 12.30 0.10
C GLN A 167 -19.27 11.44 -1.13
N THR A 168 -20.36 10.66 -1.07
CA THR A 168 -20.80 9.82 -2.18
C THR A 168 -21.03 10.61 -3.46
N GLU A 169 -21.62 11.79 -3.36
CA GLU A 169 -21.89 12.66 -4.51
C GLU A 169 -20.59 13.13 -5.17
N THR A 170 -19.59 13.52 -4.37
CA THR A 170 -18.29 13.95 -4.88
C THR A 170 -17.57 12.78 -5.57
N PHE A 171 -17.61 11.59 -4.97
CA PHE A 171 -17.03 10.39 -5.57
C PHE A 171 -17.73 10.04 -6.89
N TYR A 172 -19.06 10.09 -6.91
CA TYR A 172 -19.85 9.83 -8.10
C TYR A 172 -19.50 10.80 -9.24
N ASP A 173 -19.47 12.10 -8.95
CA ASP A 173 -19.22 13.13 -9.98
C ASP A 173 -17.85 12.95 -10.65
N ILE A 174 -16.83 12.55 -9.89
CA ILE A 174 -15.47 12.38 -10.40
C ILE A 174 -15.30 10.99 -11.03
N ALA A 175 -15.71 9.92 -10.35
CA ALA A 175 -15.33 8.56 -10.70
C ALA A 175 -16.35 7.78 -11.55
N LYS A 176 -17.56 8.31 -11.79
CA LYS A 176 -18.60 7.59 -12.57
C LYS A 176 -18.19 7.16 -13.98
N ASN A 177 -17.26 7.91 -14.59
CA ASN A 177 -16.74 7.63 -15.93
C ASN A 177 -15.34 6.97 -15.89
N ALA A 178 -14.85 6.56 -14.71
CA ALA A 178 -13.61 5.80 -14.62
C ALA A 178 -13.69 4.51 -15.43
N ASP A 179 -12.61 4.17 -16.12
CA ASP A 179 -12.51 2.93 -16.90
C ASP A 179 -12.40 1.71 -15.99
N ILE A 180 -11.78 1.90 -14.81
CA ILE A 180 -11.49 0.83 -13.87
C ILE A 180 -11.82 1.31 -12.44
N LEU A 181 -12.51 0.47 -11.67
CA LEU A 181 -12.68 0.62 -10.23
C LEU A 181 -11.84 -0.42 -9.50
N ILE A 182 -11.10 0.01 -8.48
CA ILE A 182 -10.28 -0.87 -7.64
C ILE A 182 -10.71 -0.67 -6.18
N TYR A 183 -11.36 -1.68 -5.62
CA TYR A 183 -11.75 -1.68 -4.22
C TYR A 183 -10.57 -2.09 -3.32
N ASN A 184 -10.30 -1.30 -2.30
CA ASN A 184 -9.27 -1.58 -1.32
C ASN A 184 -9.84 -2.41 -0.16
N SER A 185 -9.60 -3.70 -0.16
CA SER A 185 -10.11 -4.66 0.83
C SER A 185 -9.29 -4.76 2.12
N THR A 186 -8.20 -4.02 2.23
CA THR A 186 -7.28 -4.16 3.38
C THR A 186 -7.87 -3.71 4.71
N ILE A 187 -8.99 -2.99 4.69
CA ILE A 187 -9.66 -2.42 5.88
C ILE A 187 -10.85 -3.27 6.32
N ASP A 188 -11.79 -3.52 5.40
CA ASP A 188 -13.07 -4.17 5.73
C ASP A 188 -13.19 -5.63 5.20
N GLY A 189 -12.10 -6.19 4.66
CA GLY A 189 -12.06 -7.52 4.08
C GLY A 189 -12.29 -7.52 2.57
N GLU A 190 -12.03 -8.68 1.96
CA GLU A 190 -12.18 -8.86 0.53
C GLU A 190 -13.66 -8.92 0.17
N LEU A 191 -14.02 -8.33 -0.98
CA LEU A 191 -15.33 -8.47 -1.57
C LEU A 191 -15.36 -9.73 -2.43
N ASP A 192 -16.41 -10.52 -2.28
CA ASP A 192 -16.61 -11.77 -3.03
C ASP A 192 -17.28 -11.51 -4.38
N SER A 193 -18.01 -10.41 -4.51
CA SER A 193 -18.74 -10.07 -5.73
C SER A 193 -19.01 -8.57 -5.85
N ILE A 194 -19.29 -8.13 -7.08
CA ILE A 194 -19.69 -6.77 -7.40
C ILE A 194 -21.02 -6.37 -6.74
N ASP A 195 -21.88 -7.32 -6.42
CA ASP A 195 -23.18 -7.09 -5.78
C ASP A 195 -23.05 -6.31 -4.47
N GLN A 196 -21.94 -6.48 -3.76
CA GLN A 196 -21.66 -5.76 -2.53
C GLN A 196 -21.40 -4.25 -2.77
N LEU A 197 -21.06 -3.85 -3.99
CA LEU A 197 -20.86 -2.46 -4.41
C LEU A 197 -22.03 -1.87 -5.20
N ILE A 198 -22.86 -2.69 -5.83
CA ILE A 198 -23.90 -2.26 -6.78
C ILE A 198 -24.85 -1.21 -6.18
N GLY A 199 -25.23 -1.34 -4.91
CA GLY A 199 -26.13 -0.38 -4.26
C GLY A 199 -25.66 1.08 -4.30
N LYS A 200 -24.36 1.32 -4.53
CA LYS A 200 -23.75 2.66 -4.56
C LYS A 200 -23.07 3.00 -5.90
N CYS A 201 -22.70 2.00 -6.69
CA CYS A 201 -21.89 2.15 -7.89
C CYS A 201 -22.52 1.60 -9.17
N ALA A 202 -23.80 1.19 -9.16
CA ALA A 202 -24.47 0.54 -10.30
C ALA A 202 -24.41 1.31 -11.63
N ASP A 203 -24.39 2.64 -11.57
CA ASP A 203 -24.35 3.51 -12.73
C ASP A 203 -22.97 3.81 -13.30
N PHE A 204 -21.91 3.37 -12.59
CA PHE A 204 -20.54 3.62 -13.00
C PHE A 204 -20.21 2.88 -14.31
N LYS A 205 -19.40 3.53 -15.16
CA LYS A 205 -18.92 2.94 -16.42
C LYS A 205 -18.23 1.59 -16.17
N ALA A 206 -17.27 1.55 -15.26
CA ALA A 206 -16.52 0.34 -14.95
C ALA A 206 -17.41 -0.82 -14.49
N VAL A 207 -18.48 -0.55 -13.74
CA VAL A 207 -19.45 -1.58 -13.31
C VAL A 207 -20.21 -2.14 -14.53
N LYS A 208 -20.69 -1.27 -15.41
CA LYS A 208 -21.42 -1.67 -16.63
C LYS A 208 -20.56 -2.46 -17.60
N GLU A 209 -19.25 -2.19 -17.63
CA GLU A 209 -18.27 -2.84 -18.51
C GLU A 209 -17.58 -4.05 -17.85
N GLY A 210 -17.90 -4.35 -16.57
CA GLY A 210 -17.28 -5.44 -15.82
C GLY A 210 -15.80 -5.21 -15.51
N ASN A 211 -15.38 -3.96 -15.34
CA ASN A 211 -13.99 -3.57 -15.03
C ASN A 211 -13.84 -3.18 -13.56
N VAL A 212 -14.29 -4.05 -12.67
CA VAL A 212 -14.19 -3.84 -11.22
C VAL A 212 -13.24 -4.87 -10.61
N TRP A 213 -12.31 -4.40 -9.84
CA TRP A 213 -11.25 -5.20 -9.23
C TRP A 213 -11.22 -4.98 -7.72
N CYS A 214 -10.68 -5.95 -7.00
CA CYS A 214 -10.49 -5.88 -5.56
C CYS A 214 -9.05 -6.23 -5.20
N THR A 215 -8.50 -5.57 -4.18
CA THR A 215 -7.17 -5.93 -3.66
C THR A 215 -7.28 -7.08 -2.67
N GLY A 216 -6.27 -7.96 -2.63
CA GLY A 216 -6.11 -8.89 -1.52
C GLY A 216 -5.74 -8.17 -0.21
N GLN A 217 -6.05 -8.77 0.94
CA GLN A 217 -5.84 -8.20 2.27
C GLN A 217 -4.37 -7.88 2.58
N ASN A 218 -3.43 -8.55 1.93
CA ASN A 218 -2.00 -8.45 2.23
C ASN A 218 -1.26 -7.30 1.53
N MET A 219 -1.91 -6.57 0.61
CA MET A 219 -1.28 -5.56 -0.22
C MET A 219 -0.41 -4.56 0.57
N PHE A 220 -0.92 -4.02 1.69
CA PHE A 220 -0.18 -3.04 2.49
C PHE A 220 0.78 -3.65 3.51
N GLN A 221 0.71 -4.95 3.73
CA GLN A 221 1.59 -5.66 4.68
C GLN A 221 2.87 -6.20 4.03
N GLN A 222 2.95 -6.12 2.70
CA GLN A 222 4.08 -6.63 1.90
C GLN A 222 4.72 -5.48 1.12
N THR A 223 5.49 -4.65 1.80
CA THR A 223 6.14 -3.47 1.17
C THR A 223 7.02 -3.86 -0.03
N THR A 224 7.66 -5.02 0.02
CA THR A 224 8.45 -5.57 -1.09
C THR A 224 7.62 -6.04 -2.28
N GLY A 225 6.30 -6.15 -2.13
CA GLY A 225 5.36 -6.49 -3.19
C GLY A 225 4.89 -5.31 -4.05
N ALA A 226 5.41 -4.10 -3.82
CA ALA A 226 4.98 -2.91 -4.58
C ALA A 226 5.22 -3.07 -6.11
N ALA A 227 6.33 -3.70 -6.51
CA ALA A 227 6.59 -3.98 -7.92
C ALA A 227 5.59 -4.98 -8.51
N ASP A 228 5.24 -6.04 -7.77
CA ASP A 228 4.25 -7.02 -8.20
C ASP A 228 2.88 -6.37 -8.39
N MET A 229 2.48 -5.46 -7.46
CA MET A 229 1.22 -4.70 -7.59
C MET A 229 1.22 -3.79 -8.83
N ILE A 230 2.35 -3.18 -9.17
CA ILE A 230 2.45 -2.38 -10.40
C ILE A 230 2.31 -3.28 -11.63
N CYS A 231 2.87 -4.50 -11.61
CA CYS A 231 2.70 -5.48 -12.68
C CYS A 231 1.23 -5.91 -12.84
N ASP A 232 0.53 -6.20 -11.72
CA ASP A 232 -0.90 -6.52 -11.72
C ASP A 232 -1.72 -5.38 -12.33
N LEU A 233 -1.47 -4.15 -11.88
CA LEU A 233 -2.13 -2.96 -12.42
C LEU A 233 -1.86 -2.78 -13.92
N ASN A 234 -0.62 -3.00 -14.38
CA ASN A 234 -0.29 -2.92 -15.80
C ASN A 234 -1.06 -3.95 -16.62
N ALA A 235 -1.15 -5.19 -16.14
CA ALA A 235 -1.94 -6.23 -16.81
C ALA A 235 -3.42 -5.84 -16.92
N VAL A 236 -3.98 -5.22 -15.88
CA VAL A 236 -5.36 -4.70 -15.88
C VAL A 236 -5.53 -3.55 -16.89
N PHE A 237 -4.59 -2.59 -16.93
CA PHE A 237 -4.66 -1.44 -17.85
C PHE A 237 -4.49 -1.84 -19.32
N THR A 238 -3.71 -2.90 -19.58
CA THR A 238 -3.43 -3.39 -20.93
C THR A 238 -4.37 -4.50 -21.40
N ASP A 239 -5.40 -4.86 -20.61
CA ASP A 239 -6.34 -5.96 -20.88
C ASP A 239 -5.64 -7.33 -21.06
N THR A 240 -4.48 -7.52 -20.42
CA THR A 240 -3.72 -8.78 -20.45
C THR A 240 -3.86 -9.58 -19.16
N ALA A 241 -4.68 -9.08 -18.22
CA ALA A 241 -4.85 -9.72 -16.93
C ALA A 241 -5.52 -11.08 -17.05
N ASP A 242 -4.84 -12.14 -16.60
CA ASP A 242 -5.45 -13.41 -16.25
C ASP A 242 -5.55 -13.46 -14.72
N SER A 243 -6.77 -13.66 -14.21
CA SER A 243 -7.01 -13.66 -12.75
C SER A 243 -6.21 -14.72 -12.00
N SER A 244 -5.73 -15.77 -12.67
CA SER A 244 -4.88 -16.80 -12.08
C SER A 244 -3.42 -16.35 -11.88
N ASP A 245 -2.99 -15.31 -12.60
CA ASP A 245 -1.58 -14.88 -12.64
C ASP A 245 -1.33 -13.61 -11.79
N LEU A 246 -2.39 -12.96 -11.30
CA LEU A 246 -2.28 -11.76 -10.48
C LEU A 246 -1.95 -12.09 -9.01
N THR A 247 -1.09 -11.27 -8.41
CA THR A 247 -0.62 -11.46 -7.03
C THR A 247 -1.53 -10.78 -6.01
N TYR A 248 -1.98 -9.57 -6.31
CA TYR A 248 -2.72 -8.71 -5.37
C TYR A 248 -4.10 -8.31 -5.86
N LEU A 249 -4.39 -8.44 -7.13
CA LEU A 249 -5.68 -8.05 -7.69
C LEU A 249 -6.49 -9.27 -8.11
N HIS A 250 -7.78 -9.22 -7.85
CA HIS A 250 -8.75 -10.16 -8.42
C HIS A 250 -9.95 -9.40 -8.97
N LYS A 251 -10.53 -9.92 -10.06
CA LYS A 251 -11.69 -9.34 -10.69
C LYS A 251 -12.94 -9.68 -9.89
N LEU A 252 -13.84 -8.71 -9.73
CA LEU A 252 -15.15 -8.94 -9.14
C LEU A 252 -16.17 -9.26 -10.27
N ASP A 253 -16.86 -10.38 -10.13
CA ASP A 253 -17.91 -10.87 -11.05
C ASP A 253 -19.32 -10.57 -10.54
#